data_82adeeb81cb34cb0030211e2755323ee
#
_entry.id   82adeeb81cb34cb0030211e2755323ee
#
_cell.length_a   1.000
_cell.length_b   1.000
_cell.length_c   1.000
_cell.angle_alpha   90.00
_cell.angle_beta   90.00
_cell.angle_gamma   90.00
#
_symmetry.space_group_name_H-M   'P 1'
#
loop_
_entity.id
_entity.type
_entity.pdbx_description
1 polymer ?
#
loop_
_entity_poly.entity_id
_entity_poly.type
_entity_poly.pdbx_seq_one_letter_code
_entity_poly.pdbx_strand_id
1 'polypeptide(L)'
;MQKFTLHKGIVAPMDRDNVDTDAIIPKQFLKSIRKTGFGPNLFDEWRYLDHGEPGQDPTTRKPNPDFVLNQPRYKGASVLLARKNFGCGSSREHAPWAIDQYGFRAVIAPSFADIFFNNCFKNGLLPIVLPDATVDQLFNDVLAFPGYELTIDLERQVVVRPQGEEIPFEVQAFRKYCLLNGFDDIGLTLRQSDKIKAFEAERLATKPWLAHTM
;
A
#
# COMPACT_ATOMS: atom_id res chain seq x y z
N MET A 1 1.28 -10.70 -6.77
CA MET A 1 1.92 -9.52 -6.12
C MET A 1 3.36 -9.80 -5.75
N GLN A 2 4.17 -8.78 -5.39
CA GLN A 2 5.55 -8.97 -4.93
C GLN A 2 5.57 -9.57 -3.51
N LYS A 3 6.45 -10.54 -3.25
CA LYS A 3 6.65 -11.11 -1.91
C LYS A 3 7.13 -10.04 -0.94
N PHE A 4 6.67 -10.15 0.31
CA PHE A 4 7.13 -9.33 1.42
C PHE A 4 7.70 -10.26 2.50
N THR A 5 8.99 -10.21 2.73
CA THR A 5 9.67 -10.98 3.80
C THR A 5 10.36 -10.03 4.76
N LEU A 6 11.47 -9.45 4.33
CA LEU A 6 12.23 -8.45 5.02
C LEU A 6 12.31 -7.18 4.16
N HIS A 7 12.02 -6.03 4.73
CA HIS A 7 12.12 -4.75 4.03
C HIS A 7 12.81 -3.71 4.91
N LYS A 8 13.87 -3.08 4.38
CA LYS A 8 14.52 -1.95 5.02
C LYS A 8 14.32 -0.71 4.16
N GLY A 9 13.86 0.38 4.74
CA GLY A 9 13.58 1.59 3.98
C GLY A 9 13.49 2.86 4.79
N ILE A 10 13.73 3.98 4.10
CA ILE A 10 13.56 5.33 4.64
C ILE A 10 12.08 5.56 4.98
N VAL A 11 11.85 6.20 6.11
CA VAL A 11 10.50 6.52 6.59
C VAL A 11 10.14 7.95 6.20
N ALA A 12 8.97 8.11 5.55
CA ALA A 12 8.36 9.41 5.28
C ALA A 12 7.21 9.67 6.27
N PRO A 13 7.21 10.79 7.01
CA PRO A 13 6.16 11.11 7.96
C PRO A 13 4.99 11.82 7.29
N MET A 14 3.79 11.26 7.39
CA MET A 14 2.52 11.90 7.05
C MET A 14 1.79 12.27 8.34
N ASP A 15 2.18 13.39 8.95
CA ASP A 15 1.69 13.83 10.25
C ASP A 15 0.28 14.45 10.14
N ARG A 16 -0.69 13.64 9.72
CA ARG A 16 -2.09 14.02 9.56
C ARG A 16 -3.01 12.87 9.95
N ASP A 17 -4.00 13.17 10.79
CA ASP A 17 -5.13 12.26 11.03
C ASP A 17 -6.10 12.28 9.86
N ASN A 18 -6.87 11.20 9.71
CA ASN A 18 -7.99 11.10 8.76
C ASN A 18 -7.56 11.37 7.31
N VAL A 19 -6.39 10.91 6.92
CA VAL A 19 -5.98 10.94 5.51
C VAL A 19 -6.91 10.06 4.70
N ASP A 20 -7.78 10.68 3.92
CA ASP A 20 -8.80 9.96 3.17
C ASP A 20 -8.31 9.49 1.79
N THR A 21 -9.10 8.65 1.15
CA THR A 21 -8.75 8.08 -0.15
C THR A 21 -8.78 9.11 -1.28
N ASP A 22 -9.50 10.24 -1.14
CA ASP A 22 -9.47 11.34 -2.11
C ASP A 22 -8.15 12.13 -2.01
N ALA A 23 -7.63 12.32 -0.79
CA ALA A 23 -6.30 12.90 -0.59
C ALA A 23 -5.19 11.97 -1.11
N ILE A 24 -5.31 10.64 -0.90
CA ILE A 24 -4.32 9.66 -1.38
C ILE A 24 -4.30 9.63 -2.92
N ILE A 25 -5.46 9.55 -3.56
CA ILE A 25 -5.61 9.55 -5.02
C ILE A 25 -6.89 10.31 -5.43
N PRO A 26 -6.78 11.53 -5.96
CA PRO A 26 -7.91 12.34 -6.36
C PRO A 26 -8.79 11.68 -7.44
N LYS A 27 -10.09 11.98 -7.36
CA LYS A 27 -11.14 11.33 -8.17
C LYS A 27 -10.93 11.40 -9.69
N GLN A 28 -10.30 12.46 -10.22
CA GLN A 28 -10.05 12.62 -11.65
C GLN A 28 -9.19 11.49 -12.21
N PHE A 29 -8.27 10.91 -11.41
CA PHE A 29 -7.40 9.81 -11.83
C PHE A 29 -8.06 8.44 -11.82
N LEU A 30 -9.26 8.32 -11.23
CA LEU A 30 -9.98 7.03 -11.12
C LEU A 30 -10.65 6.60 -12.43
N LYS A 31 -10.66 7.43 -13.47
CA LYS A 31 -11.23 7.12 -14.78
C LYS A 31 -10.41 6.11 -15.59
N SER A 32 -9.17 5.84 -15.16
CA SER A 32 -8.31 4.88 -15.84
C SER A 32 -8.82 3.45 -15.62
N ILE A 33 -8.92 2.68 -16.72
CA ILE A 33 -9.20 1.23 -16.68
C ILE A 33 -7.93 0.39 -16.39
N ARG A 34 -6.75 1.02 -16.39
CA ARG A 34 -5.48 0.35 -16.11
C ARG A 34 -5.28 0.21 -14.61
N LYS A 35 -4.60 -0.84 -14.17
CA LYS A 35 -4.19 -1.03 -12.77
C LYS A 35 -2.83 -0.42 -12.43
N THR A 36 -2.20 0.27 -13.39
CA THR A 36 -0.84 0.83 -13.26
C THR A 36 -0.81 2.29 -13.70
N GLY A 37 0.22 3.04 -13.21
CA GLY A 37 0.41 4.45 -13.55
C GLY A 37 -0.13 5.43 -12.50
N PHE A 38 -0.48 4.95 -11.30
CA PHE A 38 -1.05 5.79 -10.23
C PHE A 38 0.01 6.40 -9.30
N GLY A 39 1.22 5.83 -9.23
CA GLY A 39 2.29 6.34 -8.35
C GLY A 39 2.58 7.83 -8.51
N PRO A 40 2.73 8.37 -9.74
CA PRO A 40 2.92 9.81 -9.95
C PRO A 40 1.82 10.69 -9.37
N ASN A 41 0.61 10.17 -9.22
CA ASN A 41 -0.56 10.90 -8.75
C ASN A 41 -0.84 10.70 -7.25
N LEU A 42 0.06 10.01 -6.53
CA LEU A 42 -0.04 9.86 -5.08
C LEU A 42 -0.01 11.22 -4.41
N PHE A 43 -1.01 11.51 -3.56
CA PHE A 43 -1.19 12.79 -2.86
C PHE A 43 -1.15 14.01 -3.79
N ASP A 44 -1.69 13.91 -5.00
CA ASP A 44 -1.53 14.89 -6.07
C ASP A 44 -1.84 16.32 -5.61
N GLU A 45 -2.97 16.54 -4.95
CA GLU A 45 -3.41 17.87 -4.49
C GLU A 45 -2.50 18.48 -3.40
N TRP A 46 -1.74 17.65 -2.70
CA TRP A 46 -0.79 18.12 -1.68
C TRP A 46 0.64 18.22 -2.22
N ARG A 47 0.98 17.33 -3.16
CA ARG A 47 2.32 17.25 -3.75
C ARG A 47 2.59 18.34 -4.76
N TYR A 48 1.57 18.86 -5.42
CA TYR A 48 1.72 19.84 -6.48
C TYR A 48 0.93 21.12 -6.18
N LEU A 49 1.43 22.25 -6.69
CA LEU A 49 0.80 23.56 -6.59
C LEU A 49 -0.20 23.84 -7.71
N ASP A 50 -0.17 23.03 -8.77
CA ASP A 50 -1.08 23.06 -9.91
C ASP A 50 -2.04 21.87 -9.89
N HIS A 51 -3.22 22.02 -10.49
CA HIS A 51 -4.20 20.96 -10.60
C HIS A 51 -3.72 19.86 -11.56
N GLY A 52 -3.83 18.59 -11.15
CA GLY A 52 -3.43 17.44 -11.95
C GLY A 52 -4.55 16.92 -12.84
N GLU A 53 -4.20 16.62 -14.09
CA GLU A 53 -5.09 16.00 -15.05
C GLU A 53 -4.61 14.60 -15.48
N PRO A 54 -5.52 13.67 -15.79
CA PRO A 54 -5.16 12.36 -16.30
C PRO A 54 -4.30 12.45 -17.58
N GLY A 55 -3.14 11.75 -17.57
CA GLY A 55 -2.23 11.74 -18.69
C GLY A 55 -1.25 12.91 -18.77
N GLN A 56 -1.32 13.85 -17.82
CA GLN A 56 -0.34 14.93 -17.72
C GLN A 56 1.04 14.37 -17.36
N ASP A 57 2.08 14.88 -18.02
CA ASP A 57 3.47 14.52 -17.71
C ASP A 57 3.84 15.06 -16.31
N PRO A 58 4.21 14.18 -15.36
CA PRO A 58 4.59 14.60 -14.01
C PRO A 58 5.77 15.57 -13.96
N THR A 59 6.65 15.54 -14.98
CA THR A 59 7.83 16.42 -15.04
C THR A 59 7.48 17.88 -15.33
N THR A 60 6.28 18.14 -15.84
CA THR A 60 5.77 19.49 -16.12
C THR A 60 5.07 20.13 -14.94
N ARG A 61 4.79 19.34 -13.89
CA ARG A 61 4.05 19.76 -12.69
C ARG A 61 4.92 20.67 -11.81
N LYS A 62 4.26 21.51 -11.02
CA LYS A 62 4.90 22.41 -10.05
C LYS A 62 4.94 21.77 -8.67
N PRO A 63 6.06 21.14 -8.24
CA PRO A 63 6.12 20.49 -6.94
C PRO A 63 5.89 21.51 -5.80
N ASN A 64 5.10 21.11 -4.81
CA ASN A 64 4.96 21.84 -3.56
C ASN A 64 6.19 21.54 -2.67
N PRO A 65 7.10 22.50 -2.41
CA PRO A 65 8.33 22.26 -1.65
C PRO A 65 8.06 21.93 -0.18
N ASP A 66 6.90 22.35 0.35
CA ASP A 66 6.53 22.15 1.74
C ASP A 66 5.94 20.74 1.99
N PHE A 67 5.57 20.04 0.92
CA PHE A 67 5.02 18.70 1.08
C PHE A 67 6.12 17.67 1.33
N VAL A 68 5.91 16.83 2.34
CA VAL A 68 6.91 15.90 2.87
C VAL A 68 7.58 15.03 1.79
N LEU A 69 6.82 14.45 0.85
CA LEU A 69 7.38 13.56 -0.17
C LEU A 69 8.20 14.30 -1.25
N ASN A 70 8.13 15.62 -1.31
CA ASN A 70 8.95 16.44 -2.22
C ASN A 70 10.26 16.90 -1.57
N GLN A 71 10.40 16.73 -0.25
CA GLN A 71 11.61 17.11 0.46
C GLN A 71 12.76 16.13 0.18
N PRO A 72 13.98 16.61 -0.13
CA PRO A 72 15.12 15.73 -0.49
C PRO A 72 15.46 14.67 0.56
N ARG A 73 15.22 14.96 1.86
CA ARG A 73 15.50 14.05 2.98
C ARG A 73 14.64 12.77 2.96
N TYR A 74 13.50 12.78 2.27
CA TYR A 74 12.59 11.64 2.14
C TYR A 74 12.59 11.02 0.75
N LYS A 75 13.51 11.43 -0.11
CA LYS A 75 13.64 10.87 -1.45
C LYS A 75 13.93 9.37 -1.38
N GLY A 76 13.13 8.57 -2.07
CA GLY A 76 13.25 7.11 -2.05
C GLY A 76 12.67 6.45 -0.80
N ALA A 77 11.90 7.18 0.01
CA ALA A 77 11.19 6.59 1.14
C ALA A 77 10.26 5.46 0.68
N SER A 78 10.28 4.37 1.43
CA SER A 78 9.51 3.17 1.14
C SER A 78 8.70 2.65 2.35
N VAL A 79 8.74 3.37 3.47
CA VAL A 79 7.86 3.19 4.63
C VAL A 79 7.12 4.50 4.88
N LEU A 80 5.81 4.48 4.86
CA LEU A 80 4.98 5.63 5.19
C LEU A 80 4.55 5.54 6.65
N LEU A 81 4.86 6.57 7.44
CA LEU A 81 4.40 6.71 8.82
C LEU A 81 3.25 7.69 8.85
N ALA A 82 2.08 7.29 9.33
CA ALA A 82 0.86 8.07 9.30
C ALA A 82 0.19 8.13 10.67
N ARG A 83 -0.82 8.99 10.80
CA ARG A 83 -1.66 9.14 11.99
C ARG A 83 -2.92 8.28 11.88
N LYS A 84 -3.84 8.49 12.83
CA LYS A 84 -5.10 7.71 12.98
C LYS A 84 -5.98 7.76 11.75
N ASN A 85 -6.75 6.67 11.61
CA ASN A 85 -7.81 6.55 10.63
C ASN A 85 -7.33 6.78 9.18
N PHE A 86 -6.13 6.24 8.87
CA PHE A 86 -5.54 6.38 7.54
C PHE A 86 -6.33 5.58 6.49
N GLY A 87 -6.56 6.17 5.33
CA GLY A 87 -7.30 5.56 4.23
C GLY A 87 -8.82 5.59 4.44
N CYS A 88 -9.34 6.52 5.25
CA CYS A 88 -10.78 6.72 5.43
C CYS A 88 -11.46 7.23 4.14
N GLY A 89 -12.78 7.42 4.21
CA GLY A 89 -13.58 7.88 3.05
C GLY A 89 -14.04 6.75 2.15
N SER A 90 -14.07 6.99 0.85
CA SER A 90 -14.64 6.07 -0.13
C SER A 90 -13.78 4.82 -0.32
N SER A 91 -14.43 3.66 -0.54
CA SER A 91 -13.72 2.40 -0.85
C SER A 91 -13.07 2.47 -2.23
N ARG A 92 -11.76 2.67 -2.27
CA ARG A 92 -10.99 2.79 -3.53
C ARG A 92 -9.75 1.92 -3.49
N GLU A 93 -9.70 0.93 -4.34
CA GLU A 93 -8.52 0.08 -4.50
C GLU A 93 -7.34 0.85 -5.14
N HIS A 94 -7.63 1.94 -5.84
CA HIS A 94 -6.62 2.84 -6.41
C HIS A 94 -5.71 3.49 -5.36
N ALA A 95 -6.20 3.68 -4.11
CA ALA A 95 -5.39 4.28 -3.06
C ALA A 95 -4.20 3.39 -2.66
N PRO A 96 -4.35 2.10 -2.33
CA PRO A 96 -3.23 1.19 -2.16
C PRO A 96 -2.34 1.07 -3.42
N TRP A 97 -2.91 1.09 -4.64
CA TRP A 97 -2.12 1.05 -5.87
C TRP A 97 -1.23 2.28 -6.01
N ALA A 98 -1.75 3.48 -5.71
CA ALA A 98 -0.95 4.70 -5.78
C ALA A 98 0.22 4.68 -4.78
N ILE A 99 -0.02 4.19 -3.57
CA ILE A 99 1.01 4.08 -2.51
C ILE A 99 2.08 3.06 -2.92
N ASP A 100 1.70 1.85 -3.35
CA ASP A 100 2.64 0.81 -3.76
C ASP A 100 3.45 1.23 -5.00
N GLN A 101 2.78 1.79 -6.03
CA GLN A 101 3.44 2.23 -7.26
C GLN A 101 4.31 3.48 -7.10
N TYR A 102 4.11 4.25 -6.05
CA TYR A 102 5.04 5.32 -5.68
C TYR A 102 6.35 4.76 -5.11
N GLY A 103 6.31 3.55 -4.55
CA GLY A 103 7.45 2.86 -3.97
C GLY A 103 7.34 2.50 -2.50
N PHE A 104 6.21 2.78 -1.86
CA PHE A 104 5.99 2.37 -0.49
C PHE A 104 5.67 0.87 -0.40
N ARG A 105 6.32 0.19 0.54
CA ARG A 105 6.11 -1.22 0.83
C ARG A 105 5.28 -1.45 2.09
N ALA A 106 5.32 -0.51 3.02
CA ALA A 106 4.56 -0.57 4.26
C ALA A 106 4.00 0.80 4.65
N VAL A 107 2.89 0.79 5.35
CA VAL A 107 2.29 1.95 6.01
C VAL A 107 2.13 1.63 7.48
N ILE A 108 2.67 2.46 8.36
CA ILE A 108 2.56 2.34 9.82
C ILE A 108 1.62 3.42 10.31
N ALA A 109 0.60 3.05 11.07
CA ALA A 109 -0.36 4.00 11.66
C ALA A 109 -1.00 3.42 12.92
N PRO A 110 -1.58 4.26 13.80
CA PRO A 110 -2.34 3.77 14.97
C PRO A 110 -3.64 3.07 14.58
N SER A 111 -4.26 3.47 13.47
CA SER A 111 -5.45 2.83 12.93
C SER A 111 -5.64 3.13 11.45
N PHE A 112 -6.39 2.26 10.79
CA PHE A 112 -6.75 2.36 9.37
C PHE A 112 -8.26 2.21 9.20
N ALA A 113 -8.81 2.74 8.12
CA ALA A 113 -10.15 2.37 7.69
C ALA A 113 -10.18 0.92 7.20
N ASP A 114 -11.21 0.16 7.58
CA ASP A 114 -11.29 -1.29 7.35
C ASP A 114 -11.10 -1.71 5.90
N ILE A 115 -11.76 -1.01 4.98
CA ILE A 115 -11.70 -1.35 3.55
C ILE A 115 -10.32 -1.07 3.00
N PHE A 116 -9.70 0.07 3.34
CA PHE A 116 -8.34 0.40 2.94
C PHE A 116 -7.35 -0.65 3.47
N PHE A 117 -7.45 -1.00 4.76
CA PHE A 117 -6.62 -2.02 5.40
C PHE A 117 -6.68 -3.36 4.67
N ASN A 118 -7.90 -3.82 4.33
CA ASN A 118 -8.10 -5.05 3.58
C ASN A 118 -7.51 -4.98 2.16
N ASN A 119 -7.69 -3.86 1.47
CA ASN A 119 -7.18 -3.66 0.11
C ASN A 119 -5.65 -3.60 0.07
N CYS A 120 -4.98 -3.10 1.12
CA CYS A 120 -3.53 -3.12 1.21
C CYS A 120 -2.98 -4.55 1.10
N PHE A 121 -3.50 -5.49 1.89
CA PHE A 121 -3.05 -6.88 1.86
C PHE A 121 -3.25 -7.56 0.50
N LYS A 122 -4.37 -7.27 -0.17
CA LYS A 122 -4.66 -7.82 -1.51
C LYS A 122 -3.68 -7.34 -2.59
N ASN A 123 -3.07 -6.18 -2.37
CA ASN A 123 -2.17 -5.54 -3.32
C ASN A 123 -0.68 -5.64 -2.94
N GLY A 124 -0.33 -6.31 -1.84
CA GLY A 124 1.06 -6.52 -1.43
C GLY A 124 1.68 -5.37 -0.63
N LEU A 125 0.86 -4.41 -0.22
CA LEU A 125 1.23 -3.34 0.71
C LEU A 125 0.96 -3.81 2.13
N LEU A 126 1.94 -3.69 3.04
CA LEU A 126 1.80 -4.11 4.43
C LEU A 126 1.32 -2.95 5.31
N PRO A 127 0.06 -2.94 5.77
CA PRO A 127 -0.38 -2.01 6.79
C PRO A 127 -0.02 -2.56 8.19
N ILE A 128 0.65 -1.75 9.00
CA ILE A 128 1.11 -2.10 10.36
C ILE A 128 0.39 -1.21 11.35
N VAL A 129 -0.32 -1.80 12.30
CA VAL A 129 -0.95 -1.08 13.40
C VAL A 129 -0.02 -1.10 14.60
N LEU A 130 0.33 0.08 15.11
CA LEU A 130 1.12 0.26 16.33
C LEU A 130 0.38 1.19 17.30
N PRO A 131 0.62 1.08 18.62
CA PRO A 131 0.05 2.00 19.58
C PRO A 131 0.39 3.47 19.30
N ASP A 132 -0.54 4.40 19.59
CA ASP A 132 -0.33 5.86 19.40
C ASP A 132 1.00 6.36 19.95
N ALA A 133 1.32 5.99 21.20
CA ALA A 133 2.57 6.42 21.84
C ALA A 133 3.83 5.94 21.10
N THR A 134 3.78 4.74 20.51
CA THR A 134 4.87 4.21 19.69
C THR A 134 5.00 4.96 18.37
N VAL A 135 3.87 5.26 17.73
CA VAL A 135 3.84 6.05 16.51
C VAL A 135 4.37 7.47 16.77
N ASP A 136 3.99 8.11 17.89
CA ASP A 136 4.53 9.42 18.29
C ASP A 136 6.06 9.40 18.46
N GLN A 137 6.60 8.37 19.10
CA GLN A 137 8.05 8.19 19.21
C GLN A 137 8.73 8.06 17.84
N LEU A 138 8.14 7.26 16.94
CA LEU A 138 8.66 7.12 15.57
C LEU A 138 8.61 8.44 14.80
N PHE A 139 7.56 9.26 14.95
CA PHE A 139 7.52 10.61 14.36
C PHE A 139 8.65 11.49 14.88
N ASN A 140 8.89 11.50 16.19
CA ASN A 140 9.99 12.26 16.78
C ASN A 140 11.35 11.81 16.23
N ASP A 141 11.59 10.51 16.12
CA ASP A 141 12.84 9.96 15.56
C ASP A 141 13.02 10.35 14.09
N VAL A 142 11.98 10.20 13.25
CA VAL A 142 12.02 10.53 11.83
C VAL A 142 12.27 12.03 11.60
N LEU A 143 11.71 12.90 12.45
CA LEU A 143 11.91 14.34 12.36
C LEU A 143 13.31 14.73 12.83
N ALA A 144 13.82 14.09 13.89
CA ALA A 144 15.14 14.39 14.45
C ALA A 144 16.31 13.89 13.57
N PHE A 145 16.15 12.72 12.92
CA PHE A 145 17.23 12.07 12.20
C PHE A 145 16.95 12.01 10.69
N PRO A 146 17.63 12.82 9.84
CA PRO A 146 17.53 12.71 8.39
C PRO A 146 17.90 11.32 7.89
N GLY A 147 17.11 10.76 6.98
CA GLY A 147 17.35 9.42 6.44
C GLY A 147 17.04 8.29 7.43
N TYR A 148 16.18 8.54 8.42
CA TYR A 148 15.76 7.51 9.37
C TYR A 148 15.15 6.31 8.66
N GLU A 149 15.69 5.13 8.92
CA GLU A 149 15.25 3.88 8.31
C GLU A 149 14.65 2.94 9.34
N LEU A 150 13.67 2.16 8.91
CA LEU A 150 13.15 1.04 9.67
C LEU A 150 13.38 -0.26 8.89
N THR A 151 13.64 -1.34 9.63
CA THR A 151 13.63 -2.70 9.07
C THR A 151 12.36 -3.41 9.52
N ILE A 152 11.58 -3.89 8.57
CA ILE A 152 10.31 -4.58 8.82
C ILE A 152 10.51 -6.06 8.48
N ASP A 153 10.44 -6.92 9.47
CA ASP A 153 10.52 -8.38 9.35
C ASP A 153 9.10 -8.97 9.52
N LEU A 154 8.52 -9.40 8.41
CA LEU A 154 7.18 -9.96 8.43
C LEU A 154 7.16 -11.39 9.01
N GLU A 155 8.24 -12.16 8.85
CA GLU A 155 8.30 -13.52 9.42
C GLU A 155 8.29 -13.48 10.94
N ARG A 156 9.05 -12.55 11.54
CA ARG A 156 9.12 -12.34 12.99
C ARG A 156 8.01 -11.42 13.50
N GLN A 157 7.35 -10.68 12.60
CA GLN A 157 6.36 -9.64 12.93
C GLN A 157 6.93 -8.57 13.86
N VAL A 158 8.09 -8.02 13.48
CA VAL A 158 8.73 -6.92 14.21
C VAL A 158 9.14 -5.79 13.26
N VAL A 159 9.02 -4.57 13.75
CA VAL A 159 9.64 -3.38 13.19
C VAL A 159 10.90 -3.08 14.02
N VAL A 160 12.05 -3.05 13.37
CA VAL A 160 13.35 -2.87 14.04
C VAL A 160 13.85 -1.45 13.78
N ARG A 161 14.13 -0.71 14.85
CA ARG A 161 14.76 0.63 14.82
C ARG A 161 16.24 0.53 14.46
N PRO A 162 16.88 1.63 14.01
CA PRO A 162 18.30 1.63 13.69
C PRO A 162 19.22 1.14 14.82
N GLN A 163 18.81 1.34 16.08
CA GLN A 163 19.54 0.94 17.28
C GLN A 163 19.32 -0.53 17.67
N GLY A 164 18.49 -1.26 16.92
CA GLY A 164 18.19 -2.66 17.15
C GLY A 164 17.00 -2.92 18.07
N GLU A 165 16.28 -1.88 18.54
CA GLU A 165 15.06 -2.05 19.30
C GLU A 165 13.95 -2.63 18.40
N GLU A 166 13.28 -3.67 18.88
CA GLU A 166 12.21 -4.38 18.19
C GLU A 166 10.85 -3.97 18.70
N ILE A 167 9.97 -3.59 17.80
CA ILE A 167 8.58 -3.23 18.06
C ILE A 167 7.70 -4.33 17.45
N PRO A 168 7.02 -5.16 18.25
CA PRO A 168 6.17 -6.23 17.72
C PRO A 168 4.89 -5.65 17.10
N PHE A 169 4.41 -6.34 16.05
CA PHE A 169 3.10 -6.07 15.45
C PHE A 169 2.39 -7.37 15.08
N GLU A 170 1.08 -7.30 14.90
CA GLU A 170 0.27 -8.46 14.59
C GLU A 170 -0.27 -8.42 13.16
N VAL A 171 -0.19 -9.56 12.49
CA VAL A 171 -0.83 -9.80 11.19
C VAL A 171 -1.54 -11.16 11.24
N GLN A 172 -2.79 -11.19 10.80
CA GLN A 172 -3.56 -12.42 10.69
C GLN A 172 -2.78 -13.48 9.88
N ALA A 173 -2.73 -14.71 10.35
CA ALA A 173 -1.89 -15.78 9.79
C ALA A 173 -2.09 -15.99 8.28
N PHE A 174 -3.33 -15.96 7.78
CA PHE A 174 -3.61 -16.11 6.35
C PHE A 174 -3.07 -14.93 5.52
N ARG A 175 -3.22 -13.69 5.98
CA ARG A 175 -2.68 -12.49 5.31
C ARG A 175 -1.16 -12.50 5.28
N LYS A 176 -0.52 -12.88 6.40
CA LYS A 176 0.92 -13.10 6.49
C LYS A 176 1.38 -14.13 5.46
N TYR A 177 0.71 -15.27 5.39
CA TYR A 177 1.01 -16.32 4.41
C TYR A 177 0.93 -15.80 2.97
N CYS A 178 -0.12 -15.03 2.62
CA CYS A 178 -0.28 -14.46 1.29
C CYS A 178 0.85 -13.49 0.94
N LEU A 179 1.22 -12.56 1.85
CA LEU A 179 2.30 -11.61 1.64
C LEU A 179 3.66 -12.30 1.50
N LEU A 180 4.00 -13.26 2.38
CA LEU A 180 5.26 -14.00 2.33
C LEU A 180 5.45 -14.76 1.01
N ASN A 181 4.36 -15.26 0.44
CA ASN A 181 4.38 -16.03 -0.80
C ASN A 181 4.09 -15.21 -2.07
N GLY A 182 3.63 -13.97 -1.93
CA GLY A 182 3.26 -13.11 -3.05
C GLY A 182 1.93 -13.50 -3.70
N PHE A 183 1.02 -14.11 -2.96
CA PHE A 183 -0.29 -14.56 -3.47
C PHE A 183 -1.34 -13.47 -3.33
N ASP A 184 -1.89 -13.06 -4.45
CA ASP A 184 -3.17 -12.35 -4.54
C ASP A 184 -4.35 -13.32 -4.68
N ASP A 185 -5.58 -12.81 -4.76
CA ASP A 185 -6.78 -13.62 -4.88
C ASP A 185 -6.74 -14.53 -6.14
N ILE A 186 -6.17 -14.02 -7.24
CA ILE A 186 -6.00 -14.79 -8.50
C ILE A 186 -4.94 -15.87 -8.31
N GLY A 187 -3.80 -15.54 -7.74
CA GLY A 187 -2.71 -16.47 -7.47
C GLY A 187 -3.15 -17.64 -6.56
N LEU A 188 -3.99 -17.34 -5.55
CA LEU A 188 -4.58 -18.37 -4.70
C LEU A 188 -5.52 -19.31 -5.48
N THR A 189 -6.36 -18.74 -6.35
CA THR A 189 -7.29 -19.51 -7.20
C THR A 189 -6.52 -20.39 -8.17
N LEU A 190 -5.48 -19.88 -8.82
CA LEU A 190 -4.65 -20.63 -9.79
C LEU A 190 -3.93 -21.84 -9.17
N ARG A 191 -3.71 -21.86 -7.87
CA ARG A 191 -3.18 -23.05 -7.17
C ARG A 191 -4.14 -24.25 -7.21
N GLN A 192 -5.41 -24.02 -7.50
CA GLN A 192 -6.44 -25.05 -7.65
C GLN A 192 -6.77 -25.31 -9.14
N SER A 193 -5.91 -24.87 -10.07
CA SER A 193 -6.16 -24.95 -11.53
C SER A 193 -6.57 -26.35 -12.01
N ASP A 194 -5.93 -27.40 -11.47
CA ASP A 194 -6.25 -28.78 -11.88
C ASP A 194 -7.66 -29.21 -11.42
N LYS A 195 -8.06 -28.80 -10.22
CA LYS A 195 -9.42 -29.05 -9.71
C LYS A 195 -10.46 -28.24 -10.51
N ILE A 196 -10.12 -27.01 -10.87
CA ILE A 196 -11.00 -26.16 -11.69
C ILE A 196 -11.18 -26.79 -13.06
N LYS A 197 -10.11 -27.19 -13.73
CA LYS A 197 -10.17 -27.88 -15.04
C LYS A 197 -10.97 -29.18 -14.99
N ALA A 198 -10.78 -29.99 -13.94
CA ALA A 198 -11.55 -31.22 -13.78
C ALA A 198 -13.07 -30.94 -13.63
N PHE A 199 -13.42 -29.95 -12.81
CA PHE A 199 -14.80 -29.50 -12.63
C PHE A 199 -15.41 -28.96 -13.94
N GLU A 200 -14.65 -28.13 -14.67
CA GLU A 200 -15.10 -27.57 -15.96
C GLU A 200 -15.33 -28.71 -17.00
N ALA A 201 -14.45 -29.69 -17.10
CA ALA A 201 -14.59 -30.81 -18.00
C ALA A 201 -15.86 -31.64 -17.70
N GLU A 202 -16.12 -31.96 -16.42
CA GLU A 202 -17.33 -32.67 -16.00
C GLU A 202 -18.59 -31.83 -16.27
N ARG A 203 -18.54 -30.52 -15.95
CA ARG A 203 -19.65 -29.62 -16.18
C ARG A 203 -19.99 -29.48 -17.66
N LEU A 204 -18.99 -29.34 -18.54
CA LEU A 204 -19.21 -29.23 -19.99
C LEU A 204 -19.70 -30.54 -20.61
N ALA A 205 -19.29 -31.70 -20.09
CA ALA A 205 -19.81 -32.98 -20.51
C ALA A 205 -21.32 -33.14 -20.19
N THR A 206 -21.75 -32.61 -19.04
CA THR A 206 -23.16 -32.68 -18.61
C THR A 206 -24.02 -31.55 -19.14
N LYS A 207 -23.39 -30.40 -19.50
CA LYS A 207 -24.06 -29.15 -19.95
C LYS A 207 -23.34 -28.56 -21.17
N PRO A 208 -23.36 -29.27 -22.33
CA PRO A 208 -22.56 -28.86 -23.49
C PRO A 208 -22.96 -27.50 -24.09
N TRP A 209 -24.16 -27.01 -23.82
CA TRP A 209 -24.60 -25.66 -24.24
C TRP A 209 -23.84 -24.51 -23.57
N LEU A 210 -23.12 -24.76 -22.48
CA LEU A 210 -22.28 -23.75 -21.83
C LEU A 210 -20.93 -23.56 -22.53
N ALA A 211 -20.54 -24.44 -23.43
CA ALA A 211 -19.24 -24.36 -24.14
C ALA A 211 -19.18 -23.20 -25.15
N HIS A 212 -20.31 -22.62 -25.55
CA HIS A 212 -20.39 -21.57 -26.58
C HIS A 212 -20.51 -20.14 -26.00
N THR A 213 -20.37 -19.97 -24.68
CA THR A 213 -20.51 -18.67 -24.00
C THR A 213 -19.17 -18.06 -23.55
N MET A 214 -18.04 -18.56 -24.08
CA MET A 214 -16.70 -17.95 -23.85
C MET A 214 -16.13 -17.38 -25.14
#